data_affc846671af8165bad6b7a7fde386fa
#
_entry.id   affc846671af8165bad6b7a7fde386fa
#
_cell.length_a   1.000
_cell.length_b   1.000
_cell.length_c   1.000
_cell.angle_alpha   90.00
_cell.angle_beta   90.00
_cell.angle_gamma   90.00
#
_symmetry.space_group_name_H-M   'P 1'
#
loop_
_entity.id
_entity.type
_entity.pdbx_description
1 polymer ?
#
loop_
_entity_poly.entity_id
_entity_poly.type
_entity_poly.pdbx_seq_one_letter_code
_entity_poly.pdbx_strand_id
1 'polypeptide(L)'
;MSSEASAPARRTLLVFCDSLSYYGPQGGVPADDPRIWPNIVAAELGWDLELIGRIGWTCRDVWWAATQDPRAWAALPKAGAVIFATSGMDSLPSPLPTALREMIRYVRPATARRWVRDGYGWLQPRLSPVARSALPPRL
;
A
#
# COMPACT_ATOMS: atom_id res chain seq x y z
N MET A 1 30.70 -4.42 38.81
CA MET A 1 30.07 -3.63 37.72
C MET A 1 29.88 -4.58 36.56
N SER A 2 28.69 -5.15 36.49
CA SER A 2 28.33 -6.10 35.42
C SER A 2 28.02 -5.33 34.13
N SER A 3 28.89 -5.48 33.14
CA SER A 3 28.61 -4.99 31.78
C SER A 3 27.46 -5.82 31.20
N GLU A 4 26.25 -5.29 31.23
CA GLU A 4 25.16 -5.83 30.43
C GLU A 4 25.57 -5.66 28.96
N ALA A 5 25.98 -6.75 28.36
CA ALA A 5 26.13 -6.81 26.92
C ALA A 5 24.76 -6.56 26.30
N SER A 6 24.54 -5.34 25.85
CA SER A 6 23.32 -4.96 25.09
C SER A 6 23.21 -5.90 23.90
N ALA A 7 22.13 -6.65 23.84
CA ALA A 7 21.83 -7.50 22.70
C ALA A 7 21.91 -6.64 21.41
N PRO A 8 22.48 -7.15 20.31
CA PRO A 8 22.61 -6.37 19.09
C PRO A 8 21.21 -5.90 18.66
N ALA A 9 21.10 -4.60 18.40
CA ALA A 9 19.83 -4.00 17.98
C ALA A 9 19.32 -4.73 16.73
N ARG A 10 18.06 -5.22 16.78
CA ARG A 10 17.43 -5.88 15.64
C ARG A 10 17.41 -4.94 14.45
N ARG A 11 17.74 -5.48 13.29
CA ARG A 11 17.59 -4.75 12.03
C ARG A 11 16.12 -4.58 11.70
N THR A 12 15.79 -3.54 10.95
CA THR A 12 14.43 -3.26 10.51
C THR A 12 14.29 -3.54 9.00
N LEU A 13 13.26 -4.26 8.63
CA LEU A 13 12.77 -4.32 7.25
C LEU A 13 11.83 -3.12 7.04
N LEU A 14 12.27 -2.14 6.26
CA LEU A 14 11.44 -0.99 5.93
C LEU A 14 10.73 -1.23 4.60
N VAL A 15 9.41 -1.24 4.61
CA VAL A 15 8.59 -1.53 3.43
C VAL A 15 7.68 -0.35 3.12
N PHE A 16 7.84 0.23 1.94
CA PHE A 16 6.88 1.16 1.36
C PHE A 16 5.97 0.42 0.39
N CYS A 17 4.65 0.52 0.56
CA CYS A 17 3.74 -0.33 -0.17
C CYS A 17 2.40 0.32 -0.51
N ASP A 18 1.64 -0.37 -1.35
CA ASP A 18 0.24 -0.08 -1.64
C ASP A 18 -0.71 -1.12 -1.00
N SER A 19 -1.95 -1.16 -1.49
CA SER A 19 -2.97 -2.07 -0.97
C SER A 19 -2.63 -3.56 -1.09
N LEU A 20 -1.81 -3.96 -2.05
CA LEU A 20 -1.50 -5.38 -2.28
C LEU A 20 -0.72 -5.99 -1.12
N SER A 21 0.00 -5.18 -0.36
CA SER A 21 0.72 -5.66 0.82
C SER A 21 -0.17 -5.97 2.02
N TYR A 22 -1.43 -5.52 1.99
CA TYR A 22 -2.41 -5.76 3.05
C TYR A 22 -3.45 -6.83 2.68
N TYR A 23 -3.25 -7.53 1.57
CA TYR A 23 -4.15 -8.61 1.18
C TYR A 23 -3.57 -9.98 1.55
N GLY A 24 -4.31 -10.69 2.40
CA GLY A 24 -4.13 -12.10 2.64
C GLY A 24 -5.02 -12.94 1.73
N PRO A 25 -5.03 -14.27 1.89
CA PRO A 25 -5.80 -15.20 1.04
C PRO A 25 -7.31 -14.94 1.02
N GLN A 26 -7.84 -14.27 2.03
CA GLN A 26 -9.28 -14.02 2.22
C GLN A 26 -9.67 -12.55 2.09
N GLY A 27 -8.80 -11.69 1.58
CA GLY A 27 -9.02 -10.25 1.42
C GLY A 27 -8.11 -9.37 2.26
N GLY A 28 -8.48 -8.10 2.44
CA GLY A 28 -7.70 -7.14 3.21
C GLY A 28 -7.69 -7.46 4.71
N VAL A 29 -6.51 -7.41 5.31
CA VAL A 29 -6.26 -7.72 6.70
C VAL A 29 -5.46 -6.60 7.39
N PRO A 30 -5.43 -6.54 8.74
CA PRO A 30 -4.60 -5.59 9.47
C PRO A 30 -3.11 -5.69 9.12
N ALA A 31 -2.37 -4.59 9.35
CA ALA A 31 -0.95 -4.51 9.02
C ALA A 31 -0.06 -5.46 9.84
N ASP A 32 -0.53 -5.87 11.01
CA ASP A 32 0.14 -6.81 11.91
C ASP A 32 -0.26 -8.28 11.69
N ASP A 33 -1.11 -8.56 10.70
CA ASP A 33 -1.52 -9.94 10.40
C ASP A 33 -0.32 -10.75 9.88
N PRO A 34 0.02 -11.88 10.53
CA PRO A 34 1.18 -12.69 10.17
C PRO A 34 1.10 -13.34 8.78
N ARG A 35 -0.07 -13.30 8.14
CA ARG A 35 -0.29 -13.89 6.80
C ARG A 35 0.06 -12.94 5.65
N ILE A 36 0.27 -11.67 5.91
CA ILE A 36 0.73 -10.75 4.85
C ILE A 36 2.23 -10.92 4.61
N TRP A 37 2.63 -10.81 3.34
CA TRP A 37 3.99 -11.09 2.93
C TRP A 37 5.07 -10.26 3.68
N PRO A 38 4.87 -8.98 4.04
CA PRO A 38 5.89 -8.23 4.76
C PRO A 38 6.20 -8.82 6.15
N ASN A 39 5.15 -9.28 6.86
CA ASN A 39 5.31 -9.91 8.16
C ASN A 39 5.99 -11.28 8.06
N ILE A 40 5.67 -12.06 7.02
CA ILE A 40 6.33 -13.35 6.76
C ILE A 40 7.83 -13.13 6.53
N VAL A 41 8.20 -12.20 5.65
CA VAL A 41 9.61 -11.91 5.34
C VAL A 41 10.36 -11.40 6.58
N ALA A 42 9.78 -10.47 7.33
CA ALA A 42 10.38 -9.95 8.55
C ALA A 42 10.61 -11.06 9.60
N ALA A 43 9.62 -11.96 9.76
CA ALA A 43 9.73 -13.09 10.67
C ALA A 43 10.84 -14.08 10.27
N GLU A 44 10.94 -14.41 8.98
CA GLU A 44 12.01 -15.28 8.47
C GLU A 44 13.40 -14.69 8.63
N LEU A 45 13.52 -13.37 8.48
CA LEU A 45 14.79 -12.65 8.69
C LEU A 45 15.12 -12.46 10.19
N GLY A 46 14.16 -12.64 11.10
CA GLY A 46 14.29 -12.28 12.50
C GLY A 46 14.44 -10.77 12.71
N TRP A 47 13.88 -9.95 11.83
CA TRP A 47 13.96 -8.49 11.84
C TRP A 47 12.64 -7.87 12.31
N ASP A 48 12.71 -6.62 12.75
CA ASP A 48 11.53 -5.82 12.99
C ASP A 48 10.96 -5.32 11.65
N LEU A 49 9.66 -5.08 11.58
CA LEU A 49 9.01 -4.54 10.40
C LEU A 49 8.54 -3.11 10.65
N GLU A 50 8.89 -2.19 9.75
CA GLU A 50 8.20 -0.91 9.60
C GLU A 50 7.50 -0.90 8.24
N LEU A 51 6.17 -0.96 8.27
CA LEU A 51 5.32 -1.02 7.09
C LEU A 51 4.62 0.32 6.87
N ILE A 52 5.00 1.01 5.82
CA ILE A 52 4.48 2.34 5.47
C ILE A 52 3.73 2.26 4.14
N GLY A 53 2.42 2.33 4.21
CA GLY A 53 1.60 2.21 3.02
C GLY A 53 0.12 2.44 3.28
N ARG A 54 -0.62 2.65 2.21
CA ARG A 54 -2.08 2.76 2.25
C ARG A 54 -2.71 2.19 0.99
N ILE A 55 -3.98 1.85 1.12
CA ILE A 55 -4.82 1.43 -0.01
C ILE A 55 -4.90 2.56 -1.04
N GLY A 56 -4.58 2.24 -2.28
CA GLY A 56 -4.66 3.16 -3.41
C GLY A 56 -3.44 4.08 -3.59
N TRP A 57 -2.36 3.84 -2.85
CA TRP A 57 -1.13 4.60 -3.04
C TRP A 57 -0.50 4.32 -4.42
N THR A 58 0.09 5.38 -4.95
CA THR A 58 0.92 5.41 -6.15
C THR A 58 2.39 5.55 -5.78
N CYS A 59 3.29 5.42 -6.74
CA CYS A 59 4.72 5.69 -6.51
C CYS A 59 4.96 7.13 -6.02
N ARG A 60 4.14 8.09 -6.41
CA ARG A 60 4.21 9.46 -5.90
C ARG A 60 3.90 9.54 -4.41
N ASP A 61 2.86 8.82 -3.96
CA ASP A 61 2.48 8.78 -2.53
C ASP A 61 3.59 8.14 -1.70
N VAL A 62 4.21 7.09 -2.22
CA VAL A 62 5.37 6.43 -1.60
C VAL A 62 6.57 7.36 -1.53
N TRP A 63 6.85 8.13 -2.58
CA TRP A 63 7.91 9.13 -2.56
C TRP A 63 7.67 10.20 -1.49
N TRP A 64 6.43 10.68 -1.36
CA TRP A 64 6.05 11.60 -0.28
C TRP A 64 6.24 10.97 1.10
N ALA A 65 5.82 9.72 1.29
CA ALA A 65 6.01 9.02 2.56
C ALA A 65 7.50 8.81 2.89
N ALA A 66 8.30 8.40 1.94
CA ALA A 66 9.74 8.21 2.14
C ALA A 66 10.45 9.52 2.54
N THR A 67 9.99 10.66 2.02
CA THR A 67 10.61 11.96 2.26
C THR A 67 10.00 12.77 3.40
N GLN A 68 8.78 12.46 3.85
CA GLN A 68 8.05 13.29 4.80
C GLN A 68 7.44 12.54 5.99
N ASP A 69 7.43 11.20 5.97
CA ASP A 69 6.90 10.43 7.11
C ASP A 69 7.98 10.25 8.19
N PRO A 70 7.76 10.76 9.41
CA PRO A 70 8.72 10.59 10.51
C PRO A 70 9.03 9.12 10.86
N ARG A 71 8.11 8.19 10.56
CA ARG A 71 8.37 6.75 10.76
C ARG A 71 9.44 6.24 9.81
N ALA A 72 9.41 6.71 8.55
CA ALA A 72 10.46 6.41 7.58
C ALA A 72 11.82 6.90 8.07
N TRP A 73 11.89 8.11 8.59
CA TRP A 73 13.14 8.68 9.10
C TRP A 73 13.67 7.93 10.34
N ALA A 74 12.76 7.48 11.21
CA ALA A 74 13.13 6.71 12.40
C ALA A 74 13.59 5.29 12.07
N ALA A 75 13.02 4.68 11.02
CA ALA A 75 13.34 3.32 10.61
C ALA A 75 14.60 3.24 9.73
N LEU A 76 14.83 4.24 8.87
CA LEU A 76 15.89 4.21 7.87
C LEU A 76 17.30 3.96 8.45
N PRO A 77 17.73 4.59 9.56
CA PRO A 77 19.04 4.31 10.16
C PRO A 77 19.21 2.89 10.71
N LYS A 78 18.10 2.20 10.98
CA LYS A 78 18.07 0.82 11.49
C LYS A 78 17.77 -0.20 10.39
N ALA A 79 17.49 0.27 9.18
CA ALA A 79 17.08 -0.59 8.09
C ALA A 79 18.20 -1.52 7.64
N GLY A 80 17.94 -2.82 7.70
CA GLY A 80 18.77 -3.83 7.05
C GLY A 80 18.46 -3.95 5.57
N ALA A 81 17.22 -3.65 5.19
CA ALA A 81 16.74 -3.58 3.81
C ALA A 81 15.56 -2.60 3.68
N VAL A 82 15.42 -2.01 2.50
CA VAL A 82 14.29 -1.17 2.13
C VAL A 82 13.61 -1.77 0.89
N ILE A 83 12.31 -1.98 0.96
CA ILE A 83 11.52 -2.54 -0.14
C ILE A 83 10.49 -1.50 -0.60
N PHE A 84 10.41 -1.28 -1.90
CA PHE A 84 9.38 -0.50 -2.56
C PHE A 84 8.44 -1.47 -3.31
N ALA A 85 7.28 -1.74 -2.73
CA ALA A 85 6.28 -2.66 -3.26
C ALA A 85 5.05 -1.86 -3.75
N THR A 86 5.26 -1.09 -4.81
CA THR A 86 4.23 -0.29 -5.47
C THR A 86 4.32 -0.48 -6.97
N SER A 87 3.34 -0.13 -7.69
CA SER A 87 3.27 0.05 -9.15
C SER A 87 1.91 -0.27 -9.74
N GLY A 88 1.12 -1.11 -9.09
CA GLY A 88 -0.19 -1.51 -9.60
C GLY A 88 -1.12 -0.32 -9.88
N MET A 89 -1.10 0.67 -9.01
CA MET A 89 -1.95 1.86 -9.16
C MET A 89 -1.45 2.85 -10.20
N ASP A 90 -0.13 2.87 -10.46
CA ASP A 90 0.45 3.74 -11.49
C ASP A 90 0.20 3.18 -12.90
N SER A 91 0.09 1.85 -13.01
CA SER A 91 -0.20 1.15 -14.27
C SER A 91 -1.66 1.25 -14.68
N LEU A 92 -2.55 1.57 -13.71
CA LEU A 92 -3.99 1.71 -13.95
C LEU A 92 -4.32 3.20 -14.11
N PRO A 93 -4.42 3.74 -15.32
CA PRO A 93 -4.82 5.13 -15.50
C PRO A 93 -6.20 5.34 -14.89
N SER A 94 -6.23 6.11 -13.80
CA SER A 94 -7.47 6.49 -13.14
C SER A 94 -8.00 7.75 -13.82
N PRO A 95 -9.27 7.78 -14.24
CA PRO A 95 -9.90 8.98 -14.78
C PRO A 95 -10.06 10.09 -13.73
N LEU A 96 -9.91 9.75 -12.43
CA LEU A 96 -10.00 10.70 -11.34
C LEU A 96 -8.66 10.85 -10.63
N PRO A 97 -8.25 12.08 -10.28
CA PRO A 97 -7.14 12.33 -9.37
C PRO A 97 -7.30 11.57 -8.04
N THR A 98 -6.21 11.12 -7.46
CA THR A 98 -6.21 10.34 -6.20
C THR A 98 -6.99 11.03 -5.09
N ALA A 99 -6.83 12.35 -4.94
CA ALA A 99 -7.56 13.13 -3.95
C ALA A 99 -9.08 13.04 -4.13
N LEU A 100 -9.58 13.13 -5.38
CA LEU A 100 -11.00 13.05 -5.66
C LEU A 100 -11.55 11.64 -5.41
N ARG A 101 -10.76 10.61 -5.72
CA ARG A 101 -11.10 9.21 -5.44
C ARG A 101 -11.16 8.93 -3.94
N GLU A 102 -10.27 9.53 -3.15
CA GLU A 102 -10.32 9.41 -1.69
C GLU A 102 -11.55 10.11 -1.10
N MET A 103 -12.01 11.21 -1.68
CA MET A 103 -13.22 11.90 -1.23
C MET A 103 -14.47 11.02 -1.29
N ILE A 104 -14.52 10.00 -2.17
CA ILE A 104 -15.62 9.05 -2.23
C ILE A 104 -15.84 8.35 -0.88
N ARG A 105 -14.79 8.16 -0.09
CA ARG A 105 -14.87 7.53 1.24
C ARG A 105 -15.66 8.37 2.24
N TYR A 106 -15.69 9.69 2.04
CA TYR A 106 -16.34 10.63 2.95
C TYR A 106 -17.78 10.96 2.54
N VAL A 107 -18.25 10.44 1.40
CA VAL A 107 -19.63 10.64 0.96
C VAL A 107 -20.60 10.01 1.96
N ARG A 108 -21.53 10.81 2.47
CA ARG A 108 -22.62 10.38 3.35
C ARG A 108 -23.95 10.71 2.68
N PRO A 109 -25.00 9.88 2.83
CA PRO A 109 -25.07 8.60 3.56
C PRO A 109 -24.37 7.43 2.83
N ALA A 110 -24.24 6.31 3.53
CA ALA A 110 -23.54 5.12 3.01
C ALA A 110 -24.12 4.58 1.68
N THR A 111 -25.40 4.76 1.45
CA THR A 111 -26.10 4.43 0.20
C THR A 111 -25.59 5.27 -0.97
N ALA A 112 -25.46 6.60 -0.79
CA ALA A 112 -24.89 7.49 -1.81
C ALA A 112 -23.44 7.13 -2.11
N ARG A 113 -22.64 6.77 -1.08
CA ARG A 113 -21.26 6.32 -1.25
C ARG A 113 -21.16 5.03 -2.08
N ARG A 114 -22.08 4.07 -1.88
CA ARG A 114 -22.14 2.84 -2.70
C ARG A 114 -22.43 3.19 -4.16
N TRP A 115 -23.42 4.03 -4.40
CA TRP A 115 -23.79 4.48 -5.73
C TRP A 115 -22.65 5.16 -6.48
N VAL A 116 -21.95 6.09 -5.82
CA VAL A 116 -20.80 6.79 -6.40
C VAL A 116 -19.64 5.82 -6.67
N ARG A 117 -19.38 4.90 -5.74
CA ARG A 117 -18.33 3.88 -5.91
C ARG A 117 -18.63 2.93 -7.06
N ASP A 118 -19.86 2.45 -7.13
CA ASP A 118 -20.28 1.48 -8.14
C ASP A 118 -20.36 2.15 -9.53
N GLY A 119 -20.83 3.40 -9.60
CA GLY A 119 -20.79 4.21 -10.80
C GLY A 119 -19.36 4.49 -11.27
N TYR A 120 -18.44 4.78 -10.35
CA TYR A 120 -17.03 4.94 -10.67
C TYR A 120 -16.41 3.62 -11.16
N GLY A 121 -16.68 2.50 -10.48
CA GLY A 121 -16.21 1.18 -10.87
C GLY A 121 -16.71 0.76 -12.26
N TRP A 122 -17.93 1.16 -12.63
CA TRP A 122 -18.49 0.94 -13.97
C TRP A 122 -17.84 1.83 -15.05
N LEU A 123 -17.50 3.07 -14.68
CA LEU A 123 -16.94 4.07 -15.60
C LEU A 123 -15.44 3.88 -15.83
N GLN A 124 -14.70 3.49 -14.79
CA GLN A 124 -13.24 3.34 -14.82
C GLN A 124 -12.74 2.47 -15.99
N PRO A 125 -13.27 1.25 -16.24
CA PRO A 125 -12.82 0.42 -17.36
C PRO A 125 -13.12 1.05 -18.73
N ARG A 126 -14.17 1.87 -18.81
CA ARG A 126 -14.58 2.50 -20.07
C ARG A 126 -13.76 3.72 -20.45
N LEU A 127 -13.19 4.39 -19.47
CA LEU A 127 -12.37 5.60 -19.67
C LEU A 127 -10.88 5.29 -19.68
N SER A 128 -10.47 4.13 -19.17
CA SER A 128 -9.06 3.73 -19.17
C SER A 128 -8.61 3.26 -20.57
N PRO A 129 -7.57 3.84 -21.16
CA PRO A 129 -7.01 3.37 -22.42
C PRO A 129 -6.55 1.91 -22.37
N VAL A 130 -6.01 1.49 -21.23
CA VAL A 130 -5.53 0.12 -21.01
C VAL A 130 -6.70 -0.89 -21.00
N ALA A 131 -7.81 -0.53 -20.36
CA ALA A 131 -8.99 -1.38 -20.36
C ALA A 131 -9.62 -1.52 -21.75
N ARG A 132 -9.53 -0.50 -22.60
CA ARG A 132 -10.01 -0.57 -24.00
C ARG A 132 -9.18 -1.54 -24.84
N SER A 133 -7.87 -1.63 -24.61
CA SER A 133 -7.01 -2.56 -25.32
C SER A 133 -7.17 -4.02 -24.85
N ALA A 134 -7.69 -4.23 -23.64
CA ALA A 134 -7.94 -5.56 -23.07
C ALA A 134 -9.33 -6.14 -23.40
N LEU A 135 -10.24 -5.32 -23.96
CA LEU A 135 -11.56 -5.81 -24.39
C LEU A 135 -11.41 -6.55 -25.71
N PRO A 136 -11.95 -7.78 -25.83
CA PRO A 136 -11.99 -8.48 -27.12
C PRO A 136 -12.75 -7.63 -28.15
N PRO A 137 -12.36 -7.69 -29.44
CA PRO A 137 -13.09 -6.99 -30.48
C PRO A 137 -14.55 -7.45 -30.44
N ARG A 138 -15.47 -6.49 -30.42
CA ARG A 138 -16.91 -6.80 -30.52
C ARG A 138 -17.15 -7.46 -31.88
N LEU A 139 -17.56 -8.71 -31.88
CA LEU A 139 -18.15 -9.36 -33.01
C LEU A 139 -19.45 -8.71 -33.41
#